data_f8ea9f3af7675e0cc58474ab851c6466
#
_entry.id   f8ea9f3af7675e0cc58474ab851c6466
#
_cell.length_a   1.000
_cell.length_b   1.000
_cell.length_c   1.000
_cell.angle_alpha   90.00
_cell.angle_beta   90.00
_cell.angle_gamma   90.00
#
_symmetry.space_group_name_H-M   'P 1'
#
loop_
_entity.id
_entity.type
_entity.pdbx_description
1 polymer ?
#
loop_
_entity_poly.entity_id
_entity_poly.type
_entity_poly.pdbx_seq_one_letter_code
_entity_poly.pdbx_strand_id
1 'polypeptide(L)'
;METRFSFLTPELKQKTMNWLSLVRDNVLLRANIKPNQTIIDIGTGTGLLAFKALEQLNGTGKIIFSDKFKDCLDSCENFLKEQGITQGYEMLQCPAEKIPLPDNSVDTAMMRSVLVHIVDKQPAINEIYRILKKGGHFCCFEPIIRSNTRYWELTEPSEIRNYEEFKKAENDFMTKADDSLCNFDENTLAQNFEKAGFSDGTVDADIIPSTYVANSKMVEQWFVAPPAPDKPSIKERFLNYFDELTVNDYIEDMKKALDGKEISVCTRSVYVNVIK
;
A
#
# COMPACT_ATOMS: atom_id res chain seq x y z
N MET A 1 7.31 -8.60 -13.02
CA MET A 1 5.90 -8.39 -12.57
C MET A 1 5.06 -9.67 -12.45
N GLU A 2 5.44 -10.76 -13.11
CA GLU A 2 4.68 -12.04 -13.08
C GLU A 2 4.66 -12.77 -11.73
N THR A 3 5.66 -12.58 -10.88
CA THR A 3 5.83 -13.40 -9.67
C THR A 3 4.88 -13.06 -8.53
N ARG A 4 4.52 -11.79 -8.34
CA ARG A 4 3.72 -11.35 -7.18
C ARG A 4 2.25 -11.80 -7.19
N PHE A 5 1.69 -12.06 -8.37
CA PHE A 5 0.30 -12.48 -8.55
C PHE A 5 0.16 -13.84 -9.23
N SER A 6 1.23 -14.64 -9.27
CA SER A 6 1.24 -15.95 -9.94
C SER A 6 0.30 -16.97 -9.28
N PHE A 7 -0.04 -16.77 -8.01
CA PHE A 7 -0.93 -17.65 -7.24
C PHE A 7 -2.42 -17.34 -7.44
N LEU A 8 -2.76 -16.18 -8.02
CA LEU A 8 -4.13 -15.80 -8.28
C LEU A 8 -4.69 -16.54 -9.52
N THR A 9 -5.97 -16.89 -9.48
CA THR A 9 -6.68 -17.33 -10.67
C THR A 9 -6.71 -16.20 -11.71
N PRO A 10 -6.88 -16.52 -13.02
CA PRO A 10 -6.98 -15.50 -14.06
C PRO A 10 -8.05 -14.45 -13.76
N GLU A 11 -9.20 -14.88 -13.25
CA GLU A 11 -10.30 -13.99 -12.86
C GLU A 11 -9.92 -13.05 -11.72
N LEU A 12 -9.31 -13.58 -10.65
CA LEU A 12 -8.86 -12.76 -9.52
C LEU A 12 -7.71 -11.83 -9.91
N LYS A 13 -6.82 -12.27 -10.78
CA LYS A 13 -5.76 -11.42 -11.35
C LYS A 13 -6.39 -10.23 -12.09
N GLN A 14 -7.40 -10.48 -12.93
CA GLN A 14 -8.10 -9.41 -13.64
C GLN A 14 -8.83 -8.47 -12.68
N LYS A 15 -9.54 -9.00 -11.67
CA LYS A 15 -10.19 -8.17 -10.63
C LYS A 15 -9.16 -7.29 -9.89
N THR A 16 -8.00 -7.86 -9.52
CA THR A 16 -6.91 -7.11 -8.87
C THR A 16 -6.37 -6.00 -9.76
N MET A 17 -6.14 -6.27 -11.04
CA MET A 17 -5.64 -5.25 -11.99
C MET A 17 -6.67 -4.14 -12.21
N ASN A 18 -7.95 -4.47 -12.31
CA ASN A 18 -9.04 -3.50 -12.43
C ASN A 18 -9.11 -2.62 -11.17
N TRP A 19 -9.01 -3.22 -9.98
CA TRP A 19 -8.99 -2.50 -8.72
C TRP A 19 -7.78 -1.56 -8.61
N LEU A 20 -6.57 -2.03 -8.96
CA LEU A 20 -5.36 -1.19 -8.99
C LEU A 20 -5.51 0.00 -9.94
N SER A 21 -6.13 -0.22 -11.10
CA SER A 21 -6.42 0.86 -12.05
C SER A 21 -7.41 1.87 -11.47
N LEU A 22 -8.46 1.39 -10.78
CA LEU A 22 -9.43 2.26 -10.11
C LEU A 22 -8.75 3.10 -9.00
N VAL A 23 -7.91 2.49 -8.17
CA VAL A 23 -7.14 3.19 -7.12
C VAL A 23 -6.25 4.25 -7.75
N ARG A 24 -5.48 3.90 -8.79
CA ARG A 24 -4.64 4.84 -9.54
C ARG A 24 -5.45 6.03 -10.03
N ASP A 25 -6.55 5.78 -10.72
CA ASP A 25 -7.35 6.83 -11.34
C ASP A 25 -7.99 7.75 -10.29
N ASN A 26 -8.40 7.20 -9.14
CA ASN A 26 -8.91 7.98 -8.01
C ASN A 26 -7.84 8.87 -7.36
N VAL A 27 -6.60 8.40 -7.21
CA VAL A 27 -5.48 9.23 -6.71
C VAL A 27 -5.18 10.34 -7.70
N LEU A 28 -5.08 10.03 -8.99
CA LEU A 28 -4.77 11.03 -10.04
C LEU A 28 -5.88 12.07 -10.23
N LEU A 29 -7.15 11.66 -10.08
CA LEU A 29 -8.27 12.60 -10.09
C LEU A 29 -8.15 13.65 -8.97
N ARG A 30 -7.80 13.21 -7.76
CA ARG A 30 -7.58 14.09 -6.60
C ARG A 30 -6.32 14.94 -6.75
N ALA A 31 -5.29 14.41 -7.37
CA ALA A 31 -4.04 15.12 -7.65
C ALA A 31 -4.23 16.32 -8.58
N ASN A 32 -5.32 16.33 -9.38
CA ASN A 32 -5.71 17.45 -10.24
C ASN A 32 -4.55 18.00 -11.10
N ILE A 33 -3.81 17.08 -11.71
CA ILE A 33 -2.58 17.35 -12.48
C ILE A 33 -2.82 18.41 -13.56
N LYS A 34 -1.95 19.40 -13.61
CA LYS A 34 -1.96 20.50 -14.59
C LYS A 34 -0.72 20.46 -15.47
N PRO A 35 -0.78 21.01 -16.70
CA PRO A 35 0.41 21.20 -17.53
C PRO A 35 1.52 21.96 -16.79
N ASN A 36 2.77 21.66 -17.16
CA ASN A 36 3.98 22.29 -16.62
C ASN A 36 4.27 22.07 -15.13
N GLN A 37 3.55 21.19 -14.47
CA GLN A 37 3.82 20.85 -13.06
C GLN A 37 5.07 19.98 -12.91
N THR A 38 5.75 20.13 -11.77
CA THR A 38 6.69 19.17 -11.23
C THR A 38 5.95 18.28 -10.22
N ILE A 39 5.86 16.99 -10.49
CA ILE A 39 5.13 16.01 -9.70
C ILE A 39 6.14 15.01 -9.13
N ILE A 40 5.91 14.53 -7.90
CA ILE A 40 6.66 13.41 -7.33
C ILE A 40 5.70 12.26 -7.00
N ASP A 41 6.08 11.03 -7.40
CA ASP A 41 5.46 9.78 -6.94
C ASP A 41 6.39 9.15 -5.90
N ILE A 42 5.99 9.20 -4.63
CA ILE A 42 6.79 8.75 -3.48
C ILE A 42 6.51 7.27 -3.22
N GLY A 43 7.56 6.43 -3.25
CA GLY A 43 7.43 4.98 -3.22
C GLY A 43 6.78 4.45 -4.49
N THR A 44 7.31 4.87 -5.63
CA THR A 44 6.72 4.61 -6.96
C THR A 44 6.57 3.12 -7.28
N GLY A 45 7.38 2.24 -6.66
CA GLY A 45 7.37 0.80 -6.91
C GLY A 45 7.52 0.49 -8.40
N THR A 46 6.49 -0.08 -9.00
CA THR A 46 6.45 -0.41 -10.44
C THR A 46 5.88 0.71 -11.31
N GLY A 47 5.78 1.94 -10.80
CA GLY A 47 5.38 3.12 -11.56
C GLY A 47 3.87 3.29 -11.79
N LEU A 48 3.01 2.62 -10.99
CA LEU A 48 1.55 2.62 -11.21
C LEU A 48 0.94 4.03 -11.32
N LEU A 49 1.33 4.94 -10.44
CA LEU A 49 0.88 6.34 -10.47
C LEU A 49 1.72 7.16 -11.47
N ALA A 50 3.06 7.03 -11.38
CA ALA A 50 4.00 7.85 -12.12
C ALA A 50 3.84 7.76 -13.63
N PHE A 51 3.68 6.55 -14.20
CA PHE A 51 3.49 6.41 -15.66
C PHE A 51 2.21 7.08 -16.14
N LYS A 52 1.12 6.96 -15.40
CA LYS A 52 -0.14 7.62 -15.78
C LYS A 52 -0.08 9.13 -15.60
N ALA A 53 0.63 9.62 -14.59
CA ALA A 53 0.88 11.05 -14.41
C ALA A 53 1.75 11.62 -15.54
N LEU A 54 2.79 10.89 -15.97
CA LEU A 54 3.65 11.27 -17.11
C LEU A 54 2.83 11.38 -18.41
N GLU A 55 1.94 10.41 -18.66
CA GLU A 55 1.01 10.44 -19.77
C GLU A 55 0.11 11.70 -19.74
N GLN A 56 -0.45 12.03 -18.55
CA GLN A 56 -1.30 13.21 -18.37
C GLN A 56 -0.56 14.53 -18.56
N LEU A 57 0.71 14.61 -18.17
CA LEU A 57 1.56 15.78 -18.40
C LEU A 57 1.83 15.99 -19.90
N ASN A 58 1.75 14.95 -20.71
CA ASN A 58 1.88 15.02 -22.18
C ASN A 58 3.08 15.87 -22.64
N GLY A 59 4.23 15.67 -22.03
CA GLY A 59 5.48 16.36 -22.34
C GLY A 59 5.60 17.81 -21.81
N THR A 60 4.64 18.28 -21.03
CA THR A 60 4.62 19.68 -20.54
C THR A 60 5.18 19.89 -19.14
N GLY A 61 5.60 18.87 -18.46
CA GLY A 61 6.06 18.95 -17.08
C GLY A 61 7.13 17.91 -16.78
N LYS A 62 7.30 17.63 -15.47
CA LYS A 62 8.26 16.64 -15.01
C LYS A 62 7.64 15.78 -13.93
N ILE A 63 7.87 14.45 -14.00
CA ILE A 63 7.56 13.49 -12.94
C ILE A 63 8.85 12.98 -12.32
N ILE A 64 8.91 12.98 -10.99
CA ILE A 64 9.98 12.38 -10.19
C ILE A 64 9.47 11.03 -9.68
N PHE A 65 10.09 9.94 -10.14
CA PHE A 65 9.90 8.60 -9.61
C PHE A 65 10.80 8.46 -8.40
N SER A 66 10.24 8.34 -7.19
CA SER A 66 11.09 8.15 -6.02
C SER A 66 10.77 6.85 -5.30
N ASP A 67 11.80 6.14 -4.86
CA ASP A 67 11.69 4.92 -4.08
C ASP A 67 12.95 4.69 -3.26
N LYS A 68 12.82 4.02 -2.10
CA LYS A 68 13.98 3.59 -1.31
C LYS A 68 14.72 2.42 -1.96
N PHE A 69 14.02 1.62 -2.76
CA PHE A 69 14.55 0.45 -3.45
C PHE A 69 14.99 0.79 -4.88
N LYS A 70 16.28 0.62 -5.14
CA LYS A 70 16.87 0.93 -6.45
C LYS A 70 16.30 0.06 -7.58
N ASP A 71 16.03 -1.20 -7.33
CA ASP A 71 15.49 -2.14 -8.31
C ASP A 71 14.09 -1.73 -8.84
N CYS A 72 13.28 -1.06 -8.00
CA CYS A 72 12.02 -0.46 -8.44
C CYS A 72 12.28 0.65 -9.47
N LEU A 73 13.21 1.56 -9.18
CA LEU A 73 13.58 2.65 -10.09
C LEU A 73 14.21 2.13 -11.38
N ASP A 74 15.11 1.15 -11.29
CA ASP A 74 15.73 0.53 -12.46
C ASP A 74 14.68 -0.13 -13.38
N SER A 75 13.68 -0.78 -12.80
CA SER A 75 12.56 -1.36 -13.54
C SER A 75 11.72 -0.30 -14.25
N CYS A 76 11.42 0.82 -13.57
CA CYS A 76 10.70 1.94 -14.18
C CYS A 76 11.51 2.59 -15.29
N GLU A 77 12.79 2.83 -15.08
CA GLU A 77 13.68 3.43 -16.09
C GLU A 77 13.84 2.55 -17.32
N ASN A 78 14.01 1.24 -17.15
CA ASN A 78 14.08 0.30 -18.26
C ASN A 78 12.79 0.29 -19.08
N PHE A 79 11.63 0.31 -18.42
CA PHE A 79 10.34 0.41 -19.11
C PHE A 79 10.24 1.70 -19.93
N LEU A 80 10.63 2.85 -19.38
CA LEU A 80 10.62 4.13 -20.12
C LEU A 80 11.54 4.09 -21.34
N LYS A 81 12.74 3.52 -21.21
CA LYS A 81 13.70 3.33 -22.32
C LYS A 81 13.12 2.42 -23.42
N GLU A 82 12.47 1.31 -23.03
CA GLU A 82 11.80 0.40 -23.98
C GLU A 82 10.67 1.10 -24.75
N GLN A 83 9.97 2.05 -24.11
CA GLN A 83 8.94 2.87 -24.76
C GLN A 83 9.50 4.08 -25.52
N GLY A 84 10.82 4.26 -25.57
CA GLY A 84 11.47 5.39 -26.24
C GLY A 84 11.28 6.74 -25.53
N ILE A 85 10.87 6.73 -24.26
CA ILE A 85 10.69 7.94 -23.45
C ILE A 85 12.03 8.30 -22.81
N THR A 86 12.60 9.44 -23.18
CA THR A 86 13.94 9.87 -22.74
C THR A 86 13.95 11.18 -21.97
N GLN A 87 12.80 11.81 -21.76
CA GLN A 87 12.70 13.11 -21.09
C GLN A 87 11.37 13.27 -20.35
N GLY A 88 11.24 14.31 -19.53
CA GLY A 88 10.04 14.58 -18.73
C GLY A 88 9.99 13.78 -17.40
N TYR A 89 11.06 13.06 -17.06
CA TYR A 89 11.14 12.32 -15.80
C TYR A 89 12.52 12.42 -15.13
N GLU A 90 12.55 12.05 -13.86
CA GLU A 90 13.75 11.91 -13.04
C GLU A 90 13.61 10.70 -12.11
N MET A 91 14.69 9.95 -11.88
CA MET A 91 14.76 8.86 -10.90
C MET A 91 15.45 9.37 -9.64
N LEU A 92 14.82 9.17 -8.46
CA LEU A 92 15.31 9.68 -7.19
C LEU A 92 15.29 8.58 -6.14
N GLN A 93 16.45 8.02 -5.81
CA GLN A 93 16.54 7.01 -4.75
C GLN A 93 16.57 7.68 -3.38
N CYS A 94 15.47 7.59 -2.63
CA CYS A 94 15.40 8.10 -1.25
C CYS A 94 14.25 7.45 -0.47
N PRO A 95 14.34 7.41 0.88
CA PRO A 95 13.18 7.12 1.72
C PRO A 95 12.23 8.33 1.77
N ALA A 96 10.96 8.07 2.07
CA ALA A 96 9.93 9.11 2.15
C ALA A 96 10.17 10.10 3.31
N GLU A 97 10.89 9.67 4.35
CA GLU A 97 11.23 10.45 5.54
C GLU A 97 12.38 11.45 5.31
N LYS A 98 13.07 11.36 4.16
CA LYS A 98 14.18 12.27 3.82
C LYS A 98 14.30 12.40 2.30
N ILE A 99 13.60 13.35 1.72
CA ILE A 99 13.57 13.58 0.28
C ILE A 99 14.59 14.66 -0.09
N PRO A 100 15.63 14.38 -0.91
CA PRO A 100 16.70 15.32 -1.23
C PRO A 100 16.26 16.34 -2.30
N LEU A 101 15.11 16.96 -2.10
CA LEU A 101 14.60 18.06 -2.91
C LEU A 101 14.55 19.35 -2.09
N PRO A 102 14.69 20.53 -2.71
CA PRO A 102 14.53 21.81 -2.04
C PRO A 102 13.12 22.00 -1.47
N ASP A 103 12.99 22.86 -0.46
CA ASP A 103 11.68 23.32 0.03
C ASP A 103 10.89 23.97 -1.11
N ASN A 104 9.58 23.75 -1.13
CA ASN A 104 8.66 24.37 -2.10
C ASN A 104 9.07 24.15 -3.56
N SER A 105 9.53 22.93 -3.90
CA SER A 105 10.04 22.59 -5.23
C SER A 105 9.07 21.80 -6.11
N VAL A 106 8.05 21.14 -5.52
CA VAL A 106 7.07 20.33 -6.29
C VAL A 106 5.65 20.90 -6.19
N ASP A 107 4.89 20.76 -7.27
CA ASP A 107 3.50 21.24 -7.35
C ASP A 107 2.53 20.19 -6.77
N THR A 108 2.81 18.91 -7.01
CA THR A 108 1.97 17.80 -6.58
C THR A 108 2.84 16.64 -6.10
N ALA A 109 2.50 16.07 -4.96
CA ALA A 109 3.07 14.84 -4.47
C ALA A 109 1.99 13.75 -4.43
N MET A 110 2.34 12.54 -4.85
CA MET A 110 1.45 11.38 -4.86
C MET A 110 2.10 10.21 -4.15
N MET A 111 1.27 9.31 -3.62
CA MET A 111 1.74 8.12 -2.92
C MET A 111 0.67 7.01 -2.97
N ARG A 112 1.10 5.74 -3.00
CA ARG A 112 0.19 4.61 -2.87
C ARG A 112 0.81 3.49 -2.03
N SER A 113 0.20 3.20 -0.88
CA SER A 113 0.62 2.12 0.02
C SER A 113 2.09 2.24 0.44
N VAL A 114 2.49 3.40 0.94
CA VAL A 114 3.85 3.68 1.43
C VAL A 114 3.85 4.00 2.92
N LEU A 115 2.95 4.87 3.40
CA LEU A 115 2.85 5.19 4.83
C LEU A 115 2.58 3.95 5.68
N VAL A 116 1.85 2.99 5.14
CA VAL A 116 1.61 1.68 5.77
C VAL A 116 2.90 0.93 6.12
N HIS A 117 4.02 1.20 5.45
CA HIS A 117 5.31 0.56 5.72
C HIS A 117 6.23 1.36 6.66
N ILE A 118 5.87 2.59 7.03
CA ILE A 118 6.66 3.50 7.85
C ILE A 118 6.14 3.45 9.30
N VAL A 119 7.00 3.15 10.28
CA VAL A 119 6.58 3.07 11.69
C VAL A 119 6.15 4.42 12.21
N ASP A 120 7.04 5.43 12.16
CA ASP A 120 6.68 6.83 12.47
C ASP A 120 6.40 7.58 11.17
N LYS A 121 5.13 7.85 10.91
CA LYS A 121 4.66 8.49 9.68
C LYS A 121 4.91 10.00 9.65
N GLN A 122 5.08 10.62 10.83
CA GLN A 122 5.18 12.08 10.93
C GLN A 122 6.38 12.66 10.17
N PRO A 123 7.61 12.08 10.23
CA PRO A 123 8.73 12.56 9.43
C PRO A 123 8.47 12.56 7.93
N ALA A 124 7.85 11.50 7.39
CA ALA A 124 7.52 11.44 5.97
C ALA A 124 6.48 12.50 5.58
N ILE A 125 5.44 12.68 6.39
CA ILE A 125 4.40 13.70 6.16
C ILE A 125 4.99 15.12 6.26
N ASN A 126 5.92 15.36 7.18
CA ASN A 126 6.64 16.64 7.28
C ASN A 126 7.51 16.92 6.04
N GLU A 127 8.19 15.90 5.50
CA GLU A 127 8.98 16.03 4.27
C GLU A 127 8.08 16.33 3.06
N ILE A 128 6.94 15.67 2.94
CA ILE A 128 5.94 15.95 1.90
C ILE A 128 5.50 17.41 1.99
N TYR A 129 5.16 17.87 3.19
CA TYR A 129 4.78 19.28 3.41
C TYR A 129 5.93 20.23 3.02
N ARG A 130 7.16 19.91 3.43
CA ARG A 130 8.35 20.75 3.14
C ARG A 130 8.57 20.96 1.65
N ILE A 131 8.55 19.87 0.85
CA ILE A 131 8.86 19.93 -0.58
C ILE A 131 7.73 20.51 -1.43
N LEU A 132 6.48 20.45 -0.96
CA LEU A 132 5.35 21.05 -1.68
C LEU A 132 5.44 22.57 -1.71
N LYS A 133 5.14 23.16 -2.85
CA LYS A 133 4.91 24.62 -3.00
C LYS A 133 3.67 25.03 -2.22
N LYS A 134 3.56 26.31 -1.88
CA LYS A 134 2.33 26.87 -1.32
C LYS A 134 1.17 26.67 -2.32
N GLY A 135 0.07 26.11 -1.86
CA GLY A 135 -1.06 25.68 -2.70
C GLY A 135 -0.81 24.38 -3.46
N GLY A 136 0.30 23.69 -3.19
CA GLY A 136 0.60 22.38 -3.75
C GLY A 136 -0.24 21.28 -3.11
N HIS A 137 -0.51 20.22 -3.89
CA HIS A 137 -1.39 19.11 -3.51
C HIS A 137 -0.61 17.88 -3.08
N PHE A 138 -1.08 17.20 -2.03
CA PHE A 138 -0.70 15.82 -1.74
C PHE A 138 -1.91 14.91 -1.82
N CYS A 139 -1.77 13.80 -2.55
CA CYS A 139 -2.82 12.80 -2.69
C CYS A 139 -2.26 11.42 -2.48
N CYS A 140 -2.91 10.61 -1.64
CA CYS A 140 -2.51 9.21 -1.49
C CYS A 140 -3.68 8.26 -1.30
N PHE A 141 -3.36 6.98 -1.48
CA PHE A 141 -4.17 5.84 -1.06
C PHE A 141 -3.36 4.99 -0.08
N GLU A 142 -3.92 4.71 1.11
CA GLU A 142 -3.30 3.84 2.11
C GLU A 142 -4.28 2.77 2.62
N PRO A 143 -3.88 1.50 2.69
CA PRO A 143 -4.69 0.47 3.32
C PRO A 143 -4.64 0.60 4.85
N ILE A 144 -5.78 0.42 5.52
CA ILE A 144 -5.89 0.40 6.98
C ILE A 144 -5.95 -1.06 7.44
N ILE A 145 -4.80 -1.72 7.48
CA ILE A 145 -4.69 -3.17 7.70
C ILE A 145 -5.30 -3.61 9.03
N ARG A 146 -5.15 -2.81 10.10
CA ARG A 146 -5.72 -3.10 11.42
C ARG A 146 -7.24 -3.26 11.44
N SER A 147 -7.94 -2.78 10.42
CA SER A 147 -9.40 -2.80 10.31
C SER A 147 -9.93 -3.80 9.27
N ASN A 148 -9.05 -4.61 8.67
CA ASN A 148 -9.45 -5.66 7.74
C ASN A 148 -10.05 -6.86 8.48
N THR A 149 -10.87 -7.65 7.76
CA THR A 149 -11.33 -8.97 8.22
C THR A 149 -10.14 -9.80 8.69
N ARG A 150 -10.26 -10.40 9.88
CA ARG A 150 -9.25 -11.28 10.45
C ARG A 150 -9.31 -12.67 9.85
N TYR A 151 -8.21 -13.39 9.84
CA TYR A 151 -8.19 -14.76 9.31
C TYR A 151 -9.10 -15.70 10.11
N TRP A 152 -9.13 -15.57 11.45
CA TRP A 152 -10.00 -16.36 12.31
C TRP A 152 -11.50 -16.11 12.07
N GLU A 153 -11.90 -14.95 11.50
CA GLU A 153 -13.29 -14.62 11.16
C GLU A 153 -13.80 -15.41 9.92
N LEU A 154 -12.89 -16.04 9.17
CA LEU A 154 -13.23 -16.76 7.94
C LEU A 154 -13.60 -18.22 8.16
N THR A 155 -13.43 -18.73 9.38
CA THR A 155 -13.59 -20.16 9.73
C THR A 155 -14.38 -20.34 11.01
N GLU A 156 -14.94 -21.54 11.20
CA GLU A 156 -15.58 -21.90 12.46
C GLU A 156 -14.54 -22.43 13.47
N PRO A 157 -14.74 -22.20 14.78
CA PRO A 157 -13.81 -22.68 15.82
C PRO A 157 -13.53 -24.18 15.75
N SER A 158 -14.49 -25.00 15.34
CA SER A 158 -14.38 -26.46 15.22
C SER A 158 -13.51 -26.92 14.04
N GLU A 159 -13.21 -26.05 13.08
CA GLU A 159 -12.41 -26.36 11.88
C GLU A 159 -10.90 -26.16 12.13
N ILE A 160 -10.52 -25.45 13.20
CA ILE A 160 -9.15 -24.96 13.40
C ILE A 160 -8.63 -25.41 14.77
N ARG A 161 -7.48 -26.08 14.81
CA ARG A 161 -6.75 -26.38 16.04
C ARG A 161 -6.25 -25.11 16.69
N ASN A 162 -6.31 -25.03 18.03
CA ASN A 162 -5.86 -23.87 18.80
C ASN A 162 -6.51 -22.55 18.37
N TYR A 163 -7.78 -22.59 17.94
CA TYR A 163 -8.48 -21.43 17.36
C TYR A 163 -8.42 -20.19 18.27
N GLU A 164 -8.73 -20.31 19.56
CA GLU A 164 -8.76 -19.16 20.47
C GLU A 164 -7.38 -18.57 20.71
N GLU A 165 -6.33 -19.42 20.73
CA GLU A 165 -4.94 -18.98 20.86
C GLU A 165 -4.48 -18.21 19.62
N PHE A 166 -4.78 -18.69 18.39
CA PHE A 166 -4.47 -18.00 17.15
C PHE A 166 -5.25 -16.69 17.01
N LYS A 167 -6.55 -16.69 17.35
CA LYS A 167 -7.38 -15.48 17.42
C LYS A 167 -6.78 -14.43 18.34
N LYS A 168 -6.35 -14.84 19.56
CA LYS A 168 -5.69 -13.95 20.51
C LYS A 168 -4.37 -13.40 19.95
N ALA A 169 -3.54 -14.25 19.39
CA ALA A 169 -2.25 -13.85 18.81
C ALA A 169 -2.44 -12.88 17.62
N GLU A 170 -3.39 -13.17 16.71
CA GLU A 170 -3.68 -12.26 15.59
C GLU A 170 -4.17 -10.90 16.07
N ASN A 171 -5.10 -10.87 17.03
CA ASN A 171 -5.59 -9.61 17.60
C ASN A 171 -4.47 -8.83 18.30
N ASP A 172 -3.53 -9.52 18.96
CA ASP A 172 -2.39 -8.87 19.62
C ASP A 172 -1.46 -8.21 18.60
N PHE A 173 -0.94 -8.96 17.61
CA PHE A 173 -0.01 -8.37 16.65
C PHE A 173 -0.66 -7.34 15.69
N MET A 174 -1.96 -7.45 15.45
CA MET A 174 -2.70 -6.48 14.61
C MET A 174 -3.04 -5.16 15.33
N THR A 175 -2.70 -5.05 16.61
CA THR A 175 -2.90 -3.82 17.41
C THR A 175 -1.60 -3.23 17.94
N LYS A 176 -0.44 -3.81 17.61
CA LYS A 176 0.86 -3.33 18.09
C LYS A 176 1.20 -1.95 17.56
N ALA A 177 1.57 -1.05 18.47
CA ALA A 177 1.90 0.34 18.16
C ALA A 177 3.25 0.49 17.41
N ASP A 178 4.15 -0.47 17.53
CA ASP A 178 5.45 -0.51 16.85
C ASP A 178 5.40 -1.22 15.47
N ASP A 179 4.24 -1.79 15.10
CA ASP A 179 4.04 -2.38 13.78
C ASP A 179 3.47 -1.35 12.80
N SER A 180 4.28 -0.96 11.83
CA SER A 180 3.90 0.02 10.82
C SER A 180 2.62 -0.31 10.08
N LEU A 181 2.31 -1.60 9.87
CA LEU A 181 1.11 -2.04 9.14
C LEU A 181 -0.18 -1.83 9.94
N CYS A 182 -0.08 -1.80 11.29
CA CYS A 182 -1.23 -1.86 12.18
C CYS A 182 -1.34 -0.65 13.12
N ASN A 183 -0.38 0.27 13.13
CA ASN A 183 -0.28 1.34 14.11
C ASN A 183 -1.01 2.63 13.75
N PHE A 184 -1.86 2.62 12.74
CA PHE A 184 -2.59 3.82 12.31
C PHE A 184 -3.99 3.49 11.77
N ASP A 185 -4.80 4.51 11.73
CA ASP A 185 -6.11 4.57 11.10
C ASP A 185 -6.32 5.96 10.43
N GLU A 186 -7.49 6.19 9.86
CA GLU A 186 -7.83 7.44 9.19
C GLU A 186 -7.75 8.66 10.13
N ASN A 187 -8.12 8.51 11.41
CA ASN A 187 -8.07 9.60 12.38
C ASN A 187 -6.63 9.97 12.74
N THR A 188 -5.79 8.95 12.93
CA THR A 188 -4.35 9.13 13.21
C THR A 188 -3.66 9.81 12.04
N LEU A 189 -3.97 9.41 10.80
CA LEU A 189 -3.45 10.07 9.60
C LEU A 189 -3.90 11.53 9.52
N ALA A 190 -5.18 11.82 9.72
CA ALA A 190 -5.69 13.20 9.71
C ALA A 190 -4.93 14.08 10.70
N GLN A 191 -4.72 13.62 11.93
CA GLN A 191 -3.94 14.34 12.96
C GLN A 191 -2.48 14.55 12.51
N ASN A 192 -1.86 13.59 11.85
CA ASN A 192 -0.48 13.71 11.37
C ASN A 192 -0.37 14.77 10.26
N PHE A 193 -1.34 14.85 9.36
CA PHE A 193 -1.38 15.88 8.32
C PHE A 193 -1.62 17.28 8.92
N GLU A 194 -2.57 17.42 9.84
CA GLU A 194 -2.81 18.68 10.57
C GLU A 194 -1.54 19.14 11.31
N LYS A 195 -0.88 18.25 12.04
CA LYS A 195 0.36 18.53 12.76
C LYS A 195 1.53 18.96 11.84
N ALA A 196 1.57 18.48 10.60
CA ALA A 196 2.56 18.91 9.61
C ALA A 196 2.27 20.30 9.04
N GLY A 197 1.06 20.82 9.21
CA GLY A 197 0.66 22.16 8.76
C GLY A 197 -0.31 22.17 7.56
N PHE A 198 -0.77 21.00 7.09
CA PHE A 198 -1.85 20.96 6.11
C PHE A 198 -3.14 21.48 6.74
N SER A 199 -3.75 22.46 6.12
CA SER A 199 -4.91 23.18 6.68
C SER A 199 -6.21 22.96 5.91
N ASP A 200 -6.14 22.33 4.76
CA ASP A 200 -7.29 22.09 3.88
C ASP A 200 -7.19 20.70 3.24
N GLY A 201 -8.33 20.03 3.14
CA GLY A 201 -8.40 18.72 2.48
C GLY A 201 -9.26 17.69 3.19
N THR A 202 -9.18 16.45 2.70
CA THR A 202 -9.98 15.32 3.17
C THR A 202 -9.11 14.08 3.45
N VAL A 203 -9.55 13.29 4.42
CA VAL A 203 -9.07 11.94 4.71
C VAL A 203 -10.31 11.05 4.68
N ASP A 204 -10.60 10.49 3.49
CA ASP A 204 -11.84 9.77 3.22
C ASP A 204 -11.62 8.26 3.40
N ALA A 205 -12.28 7.68 4.41
CA ALA A 205 -12.28 6.24 4.61
C ALA A 205 -13.15 5.53 3.56
N ASP A 206 -12.62 4.45 3.00
CA ASP A 206 -13.32 3.58 2.05
C ASP A 206 -13.37 2.16 2.61
N ILE A 207 -14.56 1.56 2.62
CA ILE A 207 -14.79 0.19 3.09
C ILE A 207 -15.20 -0.63 1.88
N ILE A 208 -14.36 -1.59 1.51
CA ILE A 208 -14.52 -2.39 0.30
C ILE A 208 -14.86 -3.83 0.69
N PRO A 209 -16.16 -4.22 0.64
CA PRO A 209 -16.54 -5.61 0.76
C PRO A 209 -16.15 -6.36 -0.52
N SER A 210 -15.63 -7.57 -0.37
CA SER A 210 -15.27 -8.43 -1.49
C SER A 210 -15.69 -9.86 -1.19
N THR A 211 -16.27 -10.54 -2.19
CA THR A 211 -16.63 -11.95 -2.09
C THR A 211 -15.95 -12.71 -3.23
N TYR A 212 -15.33 -13.84 -2.90
CA TYR A 212 -14.66 -14.70 -3.87
C TYR A 212 -14.48 -16.12 -3.34
N VAL A 213 -14.25 -17.06 -4.25
CA VAL A 213 -13.97 -18.45 -3.87
C VAL A 213 -12.50 -18.58 -3.54
N ALA A 214 -12.19 -19.01 -2.31
CA ALA A 214 -10.82 -19.27 -1.88
C ALA A 214 -10.31 -20.62 -2.43
N ASN A 215 -9.01 -20.76 -2.56
CA ASN A 215 -8.36 -22.04 -2.86
C ASN A 215 -7.11 -22.21 -1.97
N SER A 216 -6.70 -23.45 -1.77
CA SER A 216 -5.58 -23.81 -0.86
C SER A 216 -4.30 -23.01 -1.14
N LYS A 217 -3.95 -22.80 -2.42
CA LYS A 217 -2.74 -22.05 -2.79
C LYS A 217 -2.84 -20.58 -2.42
N MET A 218 -4.01 -19.97 -2.60
CA MET A 218 -4.26 -18.59 -2.21
C MET A 218 -4.18 -18.44 -0.69
N VAL A 219 -4.83 -19.34 0.05
CA VAL A 219 -4.82 -19.34 1.51
C VAL A 219 -3.38 -19.45 2.04
N GLU A 220 -2.58 -20.37 1.49
CA GLU A 220 -1.16 -20.49 1.85
C GLU A 220 -0.40 -19.15 1.62
N GLN A 221 -0.62 -18.49 0.49
CA GLN A 221 0.06 -17.23 0.16
C GLN A 221 -0.29 -16.09 1.14
N TRP A 222 -1.49 -16.07 1.72
CA TRP A 222 -1.82 -15.07 2.75
C TRP A 222 -0.90 -15.14 3.96
N PHE A 223 -0.44 -16.34 4.30
CA PHE A 223 0.43 -16.54 5.46
C PHE A 223 1.92 -16.41 5.13
N VAL A 224 2.35 -16.89 3.96
CA VAL A 224 3.78 -16.98 3.64
C VAL A 224 4.33 -15.78 2.86
N ALA A 225 3.47 -15.05 2.13
CA ALA A 225 3.92 -13.90 1.35
C ALA A 225 4.09 -12.66 2.25
N PRO A 226 5.29 -12.07 2.35
CA PRO A 226 5.49 -10.85 3.08
C PRO A 226 4.82 -9.67 2.35
N PRO A 227 4.28 -8.67 3.07
CA PRO A 227 3.66 -7.48 2.46
C PRO A 227 4.66 -6.57 1.76
N ALA A 228 5.93 -6.60 2.20
CA ALA A 228 7.07 -5.93 1.56
C ALA A 228 8.35 -6.73 1.86
N PRO A 229 9.46 -6.56 1.10
CA PRO A 229 10.68 -7.32 1.27
C PRO A 229 11.32 -7.25 2.67
N ASP A 230 11.09 -6.16 3.37
CA ASP A 230 11.63 -5.87 4.70
C ASP A 230 10.59 -6.05 5.84
N LYS A 231 9.46 -6.69 5.55
CA LYS A 231 8.37 -6.89 6.53
C LYS A 231 8.09 -8.38 6.76
N PRO A 232 7.78 -8.78 8.00
CA PRO A 232 7.44 -10.17 8.27
C PRO A 232 6.10 -10.56 7.64
N SER A 233 6.04 -11.79 7.13
CA SER A 233 4.80 -12.46 6.73
C SER A 233 3.91 -12.73 7.94
N ILE A 234 2.64 -13.09 7.71
CA ILE A 234 1.72 -13.51 8.79
C ILE A 234 2.25 -14.77 9.50
N LYS A 235 2.82 -15.73 8.75
CA LYS A 235 3.46 -16.91 9.34
C LYS A 235 4.57 -16.50 10.31
N GLU A 236 5.48 -15.61 9.90
CA GLU A 236 6.58 -15.13 10.75
C GLU A 236 6.07 -14.38 11.99
N ARG A 237 4.94 -13.67 11.90
CA ARG A 237 4.29 -13.04 13.07
C ARG A 237 3.79 -14.07 14.06
N PHE A 238 3.13 -15.14 13.58
CA PHE A 238 2.67 -16.23 14.46
C PHE A 238 3.82 -17.00 15.11
N LEU A 239 4.99 -17.13 14.45
CA LEU A 239 6.18 -17.75 15.03
C LEU A 239 6.74 -17.03 16.28
N ASN A 240 6.30 -15.80 16.56
CA ASN A 240 6.60 -15.12 17.82
C ASN A 240 5.73 -15.62 19.00
N TYR A 241 4.69 -16.41 18.73
CA TYR A 241 3.72 -16.90 19.73
C TYR A 241 3.72 -18.42 19.82
N PHE A 242 4.06 -19.13 18.74
CA PHE A 242 3.95 -20.59 18.60
C PHE A 242 5.20 -21.18 17.96
N ASP A 243 5.42 -22.47 18.17
CA ASP A 243 6.42 -23.22 17.42
C ASP A 243 6.00 -23.44 15.94
N GLU A 244 6.99 -23.79 15.11
CA GLU A 244 6.78 -23.92 13.66
C GLU A 244 5.78 -25.01 13.29
N LEU A 245 5.75 -26.12 14.02
CA LEU A 245 4.79 -27.21 13.77
C LEU A 245 3.35 -26.71 13.98
N THR A 246 3.12 -26.06 15.11
CA THR A 246 1.82 -25.48 15.47
C THR A 246 1.34 -24.47 14.43
N VAL A 247 2.24 -23.59 13.94
CA VAL A 247 1.89 -22.61 12.90
C VAL A 247 1.58 -23.29 11.57
N ASN A 248 2.38 -24.30 11.17
CA ASN A 248 2.13 -25.04 9.93
C ASN A 248 0.79 -25.80 10.01
N ASP A 249 0.49 -26.42 11.14
CA ASP A 249 -0.79 -27.09 11.39
C ASP A 249 -1.99 -26.14 11.26
N TYR A 250 -1.87 -24.94 11.81
CA TYR A 250 -2.89 -23.88 11.64
C TYR A 250 -3.11 -23.50 10.16
N ILE A 251 -2.02 -23.29 9.42
CA ILE A 251 -2.10 -22.97 7.98
C ILE A 251 -2.76 -24.10 7.20
N GLU A 252 -2.43 -25.36 7.49
CA GLU A 252 -3.06 -26.52 6.85
C GLU A 252 -4.55 -26.65 7.20
N ASP A 253 -4.96 -26.34 8.43
CA ASP A 253 -6.37 -26.31 8.81
C ASP A 253 -7.11 -25.18 8.06
N MET A 254 -6.55 -23.99 7.98
CA MET A 254 -7.10 -22.87 7.21
C MET A 254 -7.26 -23.22 5.72
N LYS A 255 -6.27 -23.89 5.13
CA LYS A 255 -6.34 -24.35 3.73
C LYS A 255 -7.49 -25.33 3.54
N LYS A 256 -7.65 -26.32 4.44
CA LYS A 256 -8.74 -27.30 4.37
C LYS A 256 -10.12 -26.69 4.58
N ALA A 257 -10.21 -25.76 5.55
CA ALA A 257 -11.48 -25.12 5.89
C ALA A 257 -12.00 -24.19 4.78
N LEU A 258 -11.09 -23.57 4.01
CA LEU A 258 -11.44 -22.54 3.05
C LEU A 258 -11.37 -22.98 1.57
N ASP A 259 -10.76 -24.14 1.26
CA ASP A 259 -10.62 -24.61 -0.13
C ASP A 259 -11.97 -24.81 -0.80
N GLY A 260 -12.20 -24.10 -1.91
CA GLY A 260 -13.47 -24.11 -2.64
C GLY A 260 -14.64 -23.37 -1.96
N LYS A 261 -14.41 -22.75 -0.78
CA LYS A 261 -15.44 -22.00 -0.05
C LYS A 261 -15.57 -20.56 -0.59
N GLU A 262 -16.78 -20.08 -0.74
CA GLU A 262 -17.02 -18.66 -0.95
C GLU A 262 -16.87 -17.93 0.37
N ILE A 263 -15.97 -16.93 0.41
CA ILE A 263 -15.68 -16.12 1.58
C ILE A 263 -15.99 -14.65 1.30
N SER A 264 -16.44 -13.97 2.33
CA SER A 264 -16.62 -12.51 2.32
C SER A 264 -15.58 -11.85 3.21
N VAL A 265 -14.85 -10.92 2.66
CA VAL A 265 -13.84 -10.13 3.38
C VAL A 265 -14.17 -8.65 3.25
N CYS A 266 -13.80 -7.90 4.26
CA CYS A 266 -13.90 -6.44 4.25
C CYS A 266 -12.49 -5.87 4.38
N THR A 267 -12.10 -5.02 3.44
CA THR A 267 -10.86 -4.25 3.53
C THR A 267 -11.20 -2.78 3.76
N ARG A 268 -10.39 -2.12 4.58
CA ARG A 268 -10.51 -0.68 4.84
C ARG A 268 -9.29 0.04 4.29
N SER A 269 -9.54 1.17 3.65
CA SER A 269 -8.50 2.04 3.12
C SER A 269 -8.88 3.50 3.28
N VAL A 270 -7.94 4.40 3.01
CA VAL A 270 -8.20 5.84 2.97
C VAL A 270 -7.66 6.45 1.69
N TYR A 271 -8.39 7.41 1.17
CA TYR A 271 -7.89 8.39 0.23
C TYR A 271 -7.63 9.69 0.98
N VAL A 272 -6.44 10.22 0.80
CA VAL A 272 -6.05 11.54 1.33
C VAL A 272 -5.93 12.51 0.17
N ASN A 273 -6.45 13.71 0.37
CA ASN A 273 -6.26 14.84 -0.53
C ASN A 273 -6.12 16.09 0.32
N VAL A 274 -4.90 16.62 0.45
CA VAL A 274 -4.59 17.78 1.29
C VAL A 274 -3.77 18.82 0.54
N ILE A 275 -3.86 20.08 0.96
CA ILE A 275 -3.24 21.24 0.32
C ILE A 275 -2.33 21.93 1.34
N LYS A 276 -1.11 22.30 0.88
CA LYS A 276 -0.16 23.10 1.68
C LYS A 276 -0.56 24.56 1.71
#